data_c6926cf6660a3cbbc7d7faae4791a65c
#
_entry.id   c6926cf6660a3cbbc7d7faae4791a65c
#
_cell.length_a   1.000
_cell.length_b   1.000
_cell.length_c   1.000
_cell.angle_alpha   90.00
_cell.angle_beta   90.00
_cell.angle_gamma   90.00
#
_symmetry.space_group_name_H-M   'P 1'
#
loop_
_entity.id
_entity.type
_entity.pdbx_description
1 polymer ?
#
loop_
_entity_poly.entity_id
_entity_poly.type
_entity_poly.pdbx_seq_one_letter_code
_entity_poly.pdbx_strand_id
1 'polypeptide(L)' 'AADKPGVDQGLVYTRMGIAQYDQGKYADAVATFGKVTGLRAPVAQVWAVQAGIKAKGG' A
#
# COMPACT_ATOMS: atom_id res chain seq x y z
N ALA A 1 -22.18 -2.32 10.53
CA ALA A 1 -21.65 -2.44 10.64
C ALA A 1 -21.21 -2.51 10.53
N ALA A 2 -21.60 -2.58 10.47
CA ALA A 2 -20.99 -2.77 10.54
C ALA A 2 -20.40 -2.66 10.42
N ASP A 3 -20.61 -2.46 10.24
CA ASP A 3 -19.90 -2.33 10.23
C ASP A 3 -18.96 -2.59 10.59
N LYS A 4 -18.83 -2.85 10.26
CA LYS A 4 -17.62 -3.36 10.75
C LYS A 4 -16.71 -2.29 11.15
N PRO A 5 -16.93 -1.71 12.25
CA PRO A 5 -16.20 -0.53 12.65
C PRO A 5 -14.71 -0.79 12.82
N GLY A 6 -14.30 -2.00 12.99
CA GLY A 6 -12.91 -2.29 13.21
C GLY A 6 -12.08 -2.47 11.97
N VAL A 7 -12.71 -2.41 10.79
CA VAL A 7 -12.00 -2.68 9.53
C VAL A 7 -11.64 -1.37 8.85
N ASP A 8 -10.34 -1.12 8.73
CA ASP A 8 -9.83 0.01 7.97
C ASP A 8 -9.10 -0.55 6.76
N GLN A 9 -9.76 -0.54 5.62
CA GLN A 9 -9.19 -1.12 4.42
C GLN A 9 -7.95 -0.37 3.97
N GLY A 10 -7.90 0.93 4.19
CA GLY A 10 -6.69 1.69 3.89
C GLY A 10 -5.52 1.20 4.70
N LEU A 11 -5.74 0.90 5.97
CA LEU A 11 -4.69 0.38 6.83
C LEU A 11 -4.28 -1.03 6.39
N VAL A 12 -5.26 -1.87 6.05
CA VAL A 12 -4.99 -3.24 5.61
C VAL A 12 -4.13 -3.22 4.35
N TYR A 13 -4.52 -2.44 3.35
CA TYR A 13 -3.75 -2.37 2.11
C TYR A 13 -2.38 -1.74 2.33
N THR A 14 -2.29 -0.74 3.20
CA THR A 14 -1.01 -0.11 3.50
C THR A 14 -0.05 -1.15 4.09
N ARG A 15 -0.52 -1.92 5.06
CA ARG A 15 0.30 -2.96 5.69
C ARG A 15 0.68 -4.05 4.70
N MET A 16 -0.28 -4.46 3.87
CA MET A 16 -0.02 -5.46 2.85
C MET A 16 1.04 -4.98 1.87
N GLY A 17 0.94 -3.75 1.42
CA GLY A 17 1.91 -3.17 0.51
C GLY A 17 3.30 -3.10 1.13
N ILE A 18 3.37 -2.72 2.41
CA ILE A 18 4.66 -2.68 3.12
C ILE A 18 5.26 -4.07 3.21
N ALA A 19 4.45 -5.07 3.52
CA ALA A 19 4.94 -6.45 3.58
C ALA A 19 5.45 -6.91 2.23
N GLN A 20 4.75 -6.58 1.16
CA GLN A 20 5.19 -6.91 -0.20
C GLN A 20 6.50 -6.18 -0.53
N TYR A 21 6.59 -4.93 -0.14
CA TYR A 21 7.81 -4.15 -0.32
C TYR A 21 8.99 -4.83 0.38
N ASP A 22 8.80 -5.27 1.62
CA ASP A 22 9.84 -5.93 2.39
C ASP A 22 10.28 -7.24 1.75
N GLN A 23 9.37 -7.91 1.05
CA GLN A 23 9.68 -9.16 0.37
C GLN A 23 10.33 -8.95 -0.99
N GLY A 24 10.50 -7.71 -1.40
CA GLY A 24 11.05 -7.41 -2.71
C GLY A 24 10.03 -7.45 -3.83
N LYS A 25 8.75 -7.59 -3.50
CA LYS A 25 7.67 -7.63 -4.48
C LYS A 25 7.17 -6.22 -4.76
N TYR A 26 8.05 -5.42 -5.34
CA TYR A 26 7.82 -3.99 -5.49
C TYR A 26 6.65 -3.68 -6.41
N ALA A 27 6.53 -4.39 -7.52
CA ALA A 27 5.42 -4.14 -8.44
C ALA A 27 4.09 -4.46 -7.78
N ASP A 28 4.03 -5.55 -7.00
CA ASP A 28 2.83 -5.90 -6.25
C ASP A 28 2.52 -4.85 -5.19
N ALA A 29 3.56 -4.34 -4.53
CA ALA A 29 3.39 -3.30 -3.53
C ALA A 29 2.78 -2.04 -4.15
N VAL A 30 3.26 -1.63 -5.32
CA VAL A 30 2.70 -0.48 -6.03
C VAL A 30 1.21 -0.69 -6.26
N ALA A 31 0.83 -1.86 -6.76
CA ALA A 31 -0.58 -2.14 -7.03
C ALA A 31 -1.40 -2.11 -5.74
N THR A 32 -0.86 -2.67 -4.65
CA THR A 32 -1.55 -2.69 -3.36
C THR A 32 -1.71 -1.28 -2.81
N PHE A 33 -0.66 -0.48 -2.83
CA PHE A 33 -0.74 0.89 -2.35
C PHE A 33 -1.72 1.71 -3.18
N GLY A 34 -1.85 1.40 -4.46
CA GLY A 34 -2.81 2.08 -5.32
C GLY A 34 -4.27 1.84 -4.94
N LYS A 35 -4.54 0.81 -4.14
CA LYS A 35 -5.89 0.53 -3.66
C LYS A 35 -6.27 1.34 -2.43
N VAL A 36 -5.31 2.01 -1.81
CA VAL A 36 -5.57 2.79 -0.60
C VAL A 36 -6.28 4.08 -0.99
N THR A 37 -7.38 4.34 -0.31
CA THR A 37 -8.18 5.56 -0.53
C THR A 37 -8.41 6.25 0.79
N GLY A 38 -9.04 7.42 0.72
CA GLY A 38 -9.39 8.17 1.91
C GLY A 38 -8.19 8.83 2.55
N LEU A 39 -8.20 8.88 3.87
CA LEU A 39 -7.21 9.64 4.61
C LEU A 39 -5.80 9.07 4.49
N ARG A 40 -5.69 7.79 4.18
CA ARG A 40 -4.38 7.15 4.09
C ARG A 40 -3.80 7.18 2.67
N ALA A 41 -4.56 7.66 1.70
CA ALA A 41 -4.11 7.68 0.32
C ALA A 41 -2.80 8.47 0.13
N PRO A 42 -2.62 9.65 0.74
CA PRO A 42 -1.37 10.38 0.55
C PRO A 42 -0.15 9.61 1.05
N VAL A 43 -0.29 8.93 2.18
CA VAL A 43 0.81 8.12 2.73
C VAL A 43 1.11 6.95 1.79
N ALA A 44 0.07 6.26 1.34
CA ALA A 44 0.25 5.14 0.44
C ALA A 44 0.87 5.55 -0.88
N GLN A 45 0.57 6.75 -1.36
CA GLN A 45 1.16 7.25 -2.60
C GLN A 45 2.67 7.44 -2.47
N VAL A 46 3.13 7.91 -1.32
CA VAL A 46 4.56 8.03 -1.07
C VAL A 46 5.22 6.65 -1.15
N TRP A 47 4.62 5.67 -0.50
CA TRP A 47 5.13 4.30 -0.56
C TRP A 47 5.08 3.73 -1.97
N ALA A 48 4.02 4.04 -2.72
CA ALA A 48 3.88 3.56 -4.09
C ALA A 48 4.99 4.12 -4.98
N VAL A 49 5.32 5.39 -4.82
CA VAL A 49 6.42 6.00 -5.57
C VAL A 49 7.73 5.29 -5.23
N GLN A 50 7.97 5.07 -3.94
CA GLN A 50 9.18 4.42 -3.50
C GLN A 50 9.28 3.00 -4.06
N ALA A 51 8.18 2.24 -3.98
CA ALA A 51 8.15 0.89 -4.51
C ALA A 51 8.34 0.89 -6.03
N GLY A 52 7.78 1.88 -6.72
CA GLY A 52 7.95 2.00 -8.16
C GLY A 52 9.40 2.22 -8.55
N ILE A 53 10.13 3.05 -7.78
CA ILE A 53 11.54 3.27 -8.01
C ILE A 53 12.31 1.97 -7.83
N LYS A 54 12.01 1.24 -6.77
CA LYS A 54 12.67 -0.04 -6.52
C LYS A 54 12.35 -1.06 -7.60
N ALA A 55 11.13 -1.07 -8.09
CA ALA A 55 10.71 -2.00 -9.13
C ALA A 55 11.49 -1.79 -10.42
N LYS A 56 11.94 -0.58 -10.65
CA LYS A 56 12.74 -0.26 -11.84
C LYS A 56 14.21 -0.62 -11.68
N GLY A 57 14.57 -1.20 -10.56
CA GLY A 57 15.94 -1.58 -10.31
C GLY A 57 16.82 -0.47 -9.79
N GLY A 58 16.17 0.62 -9.41
CA GLY A 58 16.90 1.76 -8.87
C GLY A 58 17.28 1.64 -7.42
#